data_c554043c68af00415a7d42cc7179a8b3
#
_entry.id   c554043c68af00415a7d42cc7179a8b3
#
_cell.length_a   1.000
_cell.length_b   1.000
_cell.length_c   1.000
_cell.angle_alpha   90.00
_cell.angle_beta   90.00
_cell.angle_gamma   90.00
#
_symmetry.space_group_name_H-M   'P 1'
#
loop_
_entity.id
_entity.type
_entity.pdbx_description
1 polymer ?
#
loop_
_entity_poly.entity_id
_entity_poly.type
_entity_poly.pdbx_seq_one_letter_code
_entity_poly.pdbx_strand_id
1 'polypeptide(L)'
;KKQLLIAAVAATMGTAAIADISIAGAAKVNFTNVDFDDTQVDTNDFKREMDLKITGKSGDTTVVMNFANDTLSGNDTTASASLGLRSEDTYVATSIEGVSVKVGAWDNGNNELRSSTRGDNKISASTTMGGVKITYDATDESAGKLADTVKLSGEVSGVAVSYKSVDNGEDISVSTTVGGVAVSYFAMNRDAANTDKSVVTASGTFGGVGVKVAQATADSSATISGDTWMGDYEGSTGAYSLSAGQDVTAVELSGSIAGNSVKFRNVSIDDKATEDTSFNKFIVTRPLANGTTFEATYTDLDDDDSTTTDSSTLDLELAVKF
;
A
#
# COMPACT_ATOMS: atom_id res chain seq x y z
N LYS A 1 -4.14 13.20 -31.54
CA LYS A 1 -5.35 12.34 -31.29
C LYS A 1 -5.67 12.14 -29.80
N LYS A 2 -4.68 12.22 -28.89
CA LYS A 2 -4.91 12.05 -27.43
C LYS A 2 -5.51 13.29 -26.75
N GLN A 3 -5.27 14.48 -27.27
CA GLN A 3 -5.89 15.72 -26.78
C GLN A 3 -7.40 15.82 -27.11
N LEU A 4 -7.86 15.10 -28.15
CA LEU A 4 -9.29 15.05 -28.52
C LEU A 4 -10.12 14.23 -27.51
N LEU A 5 -9.51 13.26 -26.81
CA LEU A 5 -10.23 12.44 -25.83
C LEU A 5 -10.57 13.23 -24.57
N ILE A 6 -9.64 14.08 -24.11
CA ILE A 6 -9.85 14.94 -22.93
C ILE A 6 -10.91 16.00 -23.25
N ALA A 7 -10.87 16.58 -24.46
CA ALA A 7 -11.86 17.52 -24.92
C ALA A 7 -13.25 16.89 -25.18
N ALA A 8 -13.30 15.64 -25.62
CA ALA A 8 -14.56 14.91 -25.83
C ALA A 8 -15.23 14.54 -24.49
N VAL A 9 -14.47 14.13 -23.45
CA VAL A 9 -15.02 13.89 -22.12
C VAL A 9 -15.56 15.17 -21.49
N ALA A 10 -14.88 16.30 -21.66
CA ALA A 10 -15.36 17.61 -21.20
C ALA A 10 -16.59 18.08 -21.97
N ALA A 11 -16.72 17.77 -23.27
CA ALA A 11 -17.83 18.18 -24.11
C ALA A 11 -19.10 17.35 -23.93
N THR A 12 -18.99 16.08 -23.53
CA THR A 12 -20.18 15.23 -23.25
C THR A 12 -20.78 15.47 -21.87
N MET A 13 -20.09 16.20 -20.97
CA MET A 13 -20.62 16.67 -19.69
C MET A 13 -21.43 17.97 -19.81
N GLY A 14 -21.84 18.32 -21.00
CA GLY A 14 -22.55 19.57 -21.30
C GLY A 14 -23.97 19.62 -20.79
N THR A 15 -24.26 20.66 -20.07
CA THR A 15 -25.47 21.48 -19.93
C THR A 15 -26.43 21.29 -18.78
N ALA A 16 -26.18 20.45 -17.75
CA ALA A 16 -27.14 20.41 -16.65
C ALA A 16 -26.56 20.39 -15.22
N ALA A 17 -25.30 20.17 -15.04
CA ALA A 17 -24.61 20.36 -13.75
C ALA A 17 -23.18 20.79 -14.06
N ILE A 18 -22.73 21.86 -13.46
CA ILE A 18 -21.30 22.21 -13.47
C ILE A 18 -20.61 21.06 -12.75
N ALA A 19 -19.99 20.16 -13.50
CA ALA A 19 -19.16 19.12 -12.91
C ALA A 19 -17.90 19.80 -12.39
N ASP A 20 -17.66 19.72 -11.08
CA ASP A 20 -16.39 20.15 -10.52
C ASP A 20 -15.30 19.17 -11.01
N ILE A 21 -14.40 19.68 -11.82
CA ILE A 21 -13.24 18.90 -12.27
C ILE A 21 -12.03 19.37 -11.49
N SER A 22 -11.39 18.46 -10.80
CA SER A 22 -10.10 18.68 -10.16
C SER A 22 -9.03 17.83 -10.82
N ILE A 23 -7.85 18.41 -10.99
CA ILE A 23 -6.65 17.74 -11.47
C ILE A 23 -5.61 17.91 -10.38
N ALA A 24 -5.05 16.80 -9.96
CA ALA A 24 -3.96 16.75 -8.99
C ALA A 24 -2.86 15.86 -9.55
N GLY A 25 -1.63 16.14 -9.20
CA GLY A 25 -0.52 15.32 -9.64
C GLY A 25 0.59 15.26 -8.59
N ALA A 26 1.45 14.29 -8.78
CA ALA A 26 2.70 14.16 -8.06
C ALA A 26 3.81 13.75 -9.03
N ALA A 27 5.01 14.22 -8.76
CA ALA A 27 6.20 13.74 -9.45
C ALA A 27 7.28 13.50 -8.42
N LYS A 28 8.02 12.40 -8.57
CA LYS A 28 9.15 12.11 -7.69
C LYS A 28 10.36 11.62 -8.48
N VAL A 29 11.51 11.90 -7.94
CA VAL A 29 12.80 11.37 -8.37
C VAL A 29 13.44 10.71 -7.17
N ASN A 30 13.88 9.50 -7.36
CA ASN A 30 14.50 8.69 -6.35
C ASN A 30 15.90 8.30 -6.83
N PHE A 31 16.88 8.36 -5.92
CA PHE A 31 18.21 7.83 -6.08
C PHE A 31 18.47 6.80 -5.01
N THR A 32 18.79 5.58 -5.43
CA THR A 32 19.11 4.46 -4.54
C THR A 32 20.55 4.06 -4.74
N ASN A 33 21.30 3.92 -3.66
CA ASN A 33 22.63 3.31 -3.64
C ASN A 33 22.57 2.11 -2.72
N VAL A 34 23.05 0.97 -3.20
CA VAL A 34 23.19 -0.27 -2.40
C VAL A 34 24.66 -0.64 -2.35
N ASP A 35 25.15 -0.81 -1.14
CA ASP A 35 26.51 -1.25 -0.80
C ASP A 35 26.41 -2.66 -0.22
N PHE A 36 27.13 -3.60 -0.77
CA PHE A 36 27.14 -5.01 -0.34
C PHE A 36 28.43 -5.32 0.40
N ASP A 37 28.35 -6.01 1.51
CA ASP A 37 29.48 -6.32 2.38
C ASP A 37 30.41 -7.41 1.81
N ASP A 38 30.10 -8.00 0.68
CA ASP A 38 30.84 -9.10 0.09
C ASP A 38 31.44 -8.79 -1.31
N THR A 39 31.52 -9.82 -2.15
CA THR A 39 32.05 -9.73 -3.52
C THR A 39 31.02 -9.26 -4.53
N GLN A 40 29.81 -8.94 -4.15
CA GLN A 40 28.81 -8.35 -5.06
C GLN A 40 29.20 -6.91 -5.39
N VAL A 41 28.75 -6.47 -6.56
CA VAL A 41 29.04 -5.12 -7.04
C VAL A 41 27.99 -4.15 -6.53
N ASP A 42 28.42 -3.09 -5.87
CA ASP A 42 27.55 -1.98 -5.47
C ASP A 42 26.73 -1.47 -6.64
N THR A 43 25.48 -1.14 -6.37
CA THR A 43 24.57 -0.68 -7.40
C THR A 43 24.01 0.70 -7.10
N ASN A 44 23.79 1.46 -8.17
CA ASN A 44 23.12 2.74 -8.10
C ASN A 44 21.97 2.77 -9.10
N ASP A 45 20.84 3.28 -8.70
CA ASP A 45 19.68 3.45 -9.57
C ASP A 45 19.03 4.82 -9.41
N PHE A 46 18.49 5.33 -10.51
CA PHE A 46 17.66 6.52 -10.55
C PHE A 46 16.27 6.14 -11.05
N LYS A 47 15.27 6.36 -10.22
CA LYS A 47 13.87 6.14 -10.59
C LYS A 47 13.14 7.48 -10.70
N ARG A 48 12.20 7.55 -11.61
CA ARG A 48 11.29 8.69 -11.80
C ARG A 48 9.88 8.18 -11.86
N GLU A 49 9.00 8.82 -11.14
CA GLU A 49 7.58 8.46 -11.10
C GLU A 49 6.75 9.73 -11.28
N MET A 50 5.63 9.61 -11.94
CA MET A 50 4.66 10.68 -12.12
C MET A 50 3.24 10.13 -12.04
N ASP A 51 2.45 10.72 -11.16
CA ASP A 51 1.03 10.45 -11.00
C ASP A 51 0.20 11.61 -11.49
N LEU A 52 -0.91 11.32 -12.13
CA LEU A 52 -1.91 12.30 -12.53
C LEU A 52 -3.30 11.76 -12.19
N LYS A 53 -4.01 12.47 -11.33
CA LYS A 53 -5.37 12.14 -10.93
C LYS A 53 -6.34 13.19 -11.44
N ILE A 54 -7.34 12.75 -12.19
CA ILE A 54 -8.46 13.57 -12.65
C ILE A 54 -9.72 13.10 -11.92
N THR A 55 -10.40 14.02 -11.26
CA THR A 55 -11.66 13.74 -10.57
C THR A 55 -12.74 14.66 -11.09
N GLY A 56 -13.83 14.09 -11.56
CA GLY A 56 -15.05 14.81 -11.93
C GLY A 56 -16.16 14.51 -10.93
N LYS A 57 -16.87 15.54 -10.44
CA LYS A 57 -17.99 15.38 -9.51
C LYS A 57 -19.23 16.08 -10.02
N SER A 58 -20.37 15.38 -10.02
CA SER A 58 -21.68 15.91 -10.37
C SER A 58 -22.74 15.32 -9.45
N GLY A 59 -23.29 16.12 -8.53
CA GLY A 59 -24.18 15.64 -7.48
C GLY A 59 -23.49 14.58 -6.64
N ASP A 60 -24.12 13.42 -6.47
CA ASP A 60 -23.60 12.27 -5.72
C ASP A 60 -22.67 11.36 -6.55
N THR A 61 -22.48 11.70 -7.83
CA THR A 61 -21.65 10.89 -8.73
C THR A 61 -20.25 11.47 -8.84
N THR A 62 -19.26 10.60 -8.67
CA THR A 62 -17.83 10.91 -8.82
C THR A 62 -17.23 9.97 -9.85
N VAL A 63 -16.45 10.54 -10.78
CA VAL A 63 -15.62 9.80 -11.74
C VAL A 63 -14.17 10.05 -11.39
N VAL A 64 -13.38 8.99 -11.28
CA VAL A 64 -11.94 9.08 -11.00
C VAL A 64 -11.17 8.40 -12.12
N MET A 65 -10.12 9.05 -12.57
CA MET A 65 -9.11 8.51 -13.48
C MET A 65 -7.75 8.81 -12.88
N ASN A 66 -7.03 7.78 -12.49
CA ASN A 66 -5.66 7.88 -12.01
C ASN A 66 -4.72 7.26 -13.05
N PHE A 67 -3.65 7.96 -13.36
CA PHE A 67 -2.62 7.55 -14.29
C PHE A 67 -1.29 7.64 -13.58
N ALA A 68 -0.53 6.57 -13.57
CA ALA A 68 0.84 6.57 -13.09
C ALA A 68 1.81 6.15 -14.19
N ASN A 69 3.00 6.60 -14.05
CA ASN A 69 4.14 6.09 -14.80
C ASN A 69 5.13 5.52 -13.78
N ASP A 70 5.08 4.20 -13.62
CA ASP A 70 6.03 3.50 -12.77
C ASP A 70 7.38 3.39 -13.48
N THR A 71 8.40 3.89 -12.82
CA THR A 71 9.82 3.59 -13.04
C THR A 71 10.37 3.74 -14.46
N LEU A 72 10.92 4.90 -14.74
CA LEU A 72 12.00 5.00 -15.70
C LEU A 72 13.33 4.81 -14.94
N SER A 73 13.85 3.59 -14.91
CA SER A 73 15.21 3.33 -14.43
C SER A 73 16.23 4.06 -15.33
N GLY A 74 17.19 4.75 -14.72
CA GLY A 74 18.20 5.53 -15.44
C GLY A 74 19.19 4.69 -16.26
N ASN A 75 19.23 3.38 -16.05
CA ASN A 75 20.10 2.44 -16.74
C ASN A 75 19.46 1.79 -17.97
N ASP A 76 18.24 2.17 -18.32
CA ASP A 76 17.57 1.64 -19.50
C ASP A 76 18.17 2.29 -20.76
N THR A 77 19.27 1.69 -21.26
CA THR A 77 19.93 2.06 -22.52
C THR A 77 19.10 1.70 -23.75
N THR A 78 17.98 1.01 -23.57
CA THR A 78 17.01 0.77 -24.62
C THR A 78 16.13 2.00 -24.74
N ALA A 79 16.27 2.73 -25.84
CA ALA A 79 15.53 3.94 -26.21
C ALA A 79 14.00 3.75 -26.36
N SER A 80 13.43 2.80 -25.65
CA SER A 80 11.99 2.48 -25.58
C SER A 80 11.38 2.87 -24.24
N ALA A 81 11.99 3.78 -23.48
CA ALA A 81 11.34 4.43 -22.36
C ALA A 81 10.13 5.21 -22.88
N SER A 82 9.08 4.50 -23.26
CA SER A 82 7.81 5.14 -23.53
C SER A 82 7.31 5.71 -22.21
N LEU A 83 7.14 7.01 -22.15
CA LEU A 83 6.35 7.70 -21.13
C LEU A 83 4.89 7.22 -21.20
N GLY A 84 4.69 5.91 -21.04
CA GLY A 84 3.40 5.26 -21.05
C GLY A 84 2.72 5.48 -19.73
N LEU A 85 1.91 6.53 -19.60
CA LEU A 85 0.98 6.62 -18.48
C LEU A 85 0.09 5.37 -18.50
N ARG A 86 0.16 4.57 -17.46
CA ARG A 86 -0.77 3.46 -17.23
C ARG A 86 -1.97 3.99 -16.49
N SER A 87 -3.15 3.52 -16.85
CA SER A 87 -4.33 3.74 -16.03
C SER A 87 -4.20 2.88 -14.77
N GLU A 88 -4.22 3.49 -13.60
CA GLU A 88 -4.25 2.78 -12.33
C GLU A 88 -5.67 2.61 -11.83
N ASP A 89 -6.26 3.69 -11.33
CA ASP A 89 -7.64 3.67 -10.89
C ASP A 89 -8.53 4.33 -11.94
N THR A 90 -9.56 3.63 -12.38
CA THR A 90 -10.58 4.20 -13.26
C THR A 90 -11.94 3.70 -12.83
N TYR A 91 -12.73 4.54 -12.18
CA TYR A 91 -14.02 4.13 -11.69
C TYR A 91 -15.04 5.27 -11.64
N VAL A 92 -16.30 4.86 -11.60
CA VAL A 92 -17.45 5.71 -11.27
C VAL A 92 -17.99 5.28 -9.91
N ALA A 93 -18.25 6.22 -9.03
CA ALA A 93 -18.91 6.01 -7.75
C ALA A 93 -20.12 6.92 -7.63
N THR A 94 -21.22 6.39 -7.09
CA THR A 94 -22.46 7.14 -6.87
C THR A 94 -23.22 6.59 -5.67
N SER A 95 -24.21 7.32 -5.19
CA SER A 95 -25.15 6.84 -4.17
C SER A 95 -26.56 6.78 -4.75
N ILE A 96 -27.24 5.67 -4.57
CA ILE A 96 -28.61 5.43 -5.03
C ILE A 96 -29.42 4.95 -3.84
N GLU A 97 -30.36 5.76 -3.34
CA GLU A 97 -31.25 5.40 -2.24
C GLU A 97 -30.53 4.86 -0.98
N GLY A 98 -29.39 5.46 -0.63
CA GLY A 98 -28.58 5.04 0.54
C GLY A 98 -27.66 3.84 0.29
N VAL A 99 -27.63 3.33 -0.93
CA VAL A 99 -26.64 2.34 -1.38
C VAL A 99 -25.53 3.05 -2.14
N SER A 100 -24.30 2.97 -1.65
CA SER A 100 -23.11 3.42 -2.38
C SER A 100 -22.70 2.37 -3.39
N VAL A 101 -22.55 2.76 -4.65
CA VAL A 101 -22.14 1.87 -5.75
C VAL A 101 -20.86 2.42 -6.37
N LYS A 102 -19.89 1.54 -6.64
CA LYS A 102 -18.63 1.85 -7.32
C LYS A 102 -18.37 0.80 -8.39
N VAL A 103 -18.05 1.24 -9.61
CA VAL A 103 -17.83 0.36 -10.77
C VAL A 103 -16.58 0.82 -11.51
N GLY A 104 -15.71 -0.12 -11.88
CA GLY A 104 -14.50 0.16 -12.65
C GLY A 104 -13.30 -0.67 -12.18
N ALA A 105 -12.12 -0.11 -12.30
CA ALA A 105 -10.85 -0.69 -11.83
C ALA A 105 -10.30 0.15 -10.69
N TRP A 106 -9.86 -0.48 -9.63
CA TRP A 106 -9.19 0.18 -8.50
C TRP A 106 -8.39 -0.80 -7.66
N ASP A 107 -7.43 -0.24 -6.93
CA ASP A 107 -6.64 -0.99 -5.96
C ASP A 107 -7.42 -1.30 -4.67
N ASN A 108 -7.26 -2.52 -4.14
CA ASN A 108 -7.89 -2.94 -2.89
C ASN A 108 -7.25 -2.34 -1.63
N GLY A 109 -6.13 -1.65 -1.77
CA GLY A 109 -5.33 -1.14 -0.66
C GLY A 109 -4.49 -2.21 0.03
N ASN A 110 -3.43 -1.77 0.67
CA ASN A 110 -2.54 -2.60 1.48
C ASN A 110 -3.17 -2.92 2.84
N ASN A 111 -2.78 -4.02 3.42
CA ASN A 111 -2.96 -4.30 4.84
C ASN A 111 -1.66 -4.88 5.42
N GLU A 112 -1.62 -5.12 6.72
CA GLU A 112 -0.40 -5.56 7.43
C GLU A 112 0.13 -6.94 6.98
N LEU A 113 -0.65 -7.72 6.25
CA LEU A 113 -0.29 -9.08 5.81
C LEU A 113 -0.22 -9.23 4.29
N ARG A 114 -0.60 -8.20 3.55
CA ARG A 114 -0.72 -8.27 2.09
C ARG A 114 -0.53 -6.92 1.45
N SER A 115 0.28 -6.86 0.39
CA SER A 115 0.31 -5.73 -0.51
C SER A 115 -1.01 -5.54 -1.25
N SER A 116 -1.19 -4.34 -1.76
CA SER A 116 -2.35 -4.02 -2.57
C SER A 116 -2.39 -4.89 -3.83
N THR A 117 -3.59 -5.27 -4.20
CA THR A 117 -3.82 -5.92 -5.49
C THR A 117 -4.80 -5.08 -6.29
N ARG A 118 -4.39 -4.73 -7.49
CA ARG A 118 -5.29 -4.13 -8.45
C ARG A 118 -6.26 -5.18 -8.98
N GLY A 119 -7.53 -4.82 -9.03
CA GLY A 119 -8.53 -5.62 -9.72
C GLY A 119 -9.17 -4.80 -10.82
N ASP A 120 -9.18 -5.34 -12.02
CA ASP A 120 -9.92 -4.80 -13.16
C ASP A 120 -11.38 -5.28 -13.10
N ASN A 121 -12.29 -4.47 -13.69
CA ASN A 121 -13.71 -4.84 -13.81
C ASN A 121 -14.40 -5.19 -12.47
N LYS A 122 -14.33 -4.30 -11.53
CA LYS A 122 -14.94 -4.45 -10.22
C LYS A 122 -16.29 -3.77 -10.11
N ILE A 123 -17.16 -4.35 -9.30
CA ILE A 123 -18.38 -3.73 -8.80
C ILE A 123 -18.35 -3.82 -7.28
N SER A 124 -18.59 -2.69 -6.60
CA SER A 124 -18.77 -2.65 -5.16
C SER A 124 -20.09 -1.98 -4.84
N ALA A 125 -20.87 -2.58 -3.96
CA ALA A 125 -22.09 -2.00 -3.41
C ALA A 125 -22.05 -2.05 -1.89
N SER A 126 -22.36 -0.93 -1.21
CA SER A 126 -22.37 -0.93 0.25
C SER A 126 -23.51 -0.09 0.81
N THR A 127 -24.04 -0.54 1.95
CA THR A 127 -25.05 0.18 2.73
C THR A 127 -24.78 -0.01 4.21
N THR A 128 -25.43 0.80 5.04
CA THR A 128 -25.34 0.68 6.51
C THR A 128 -26.74 0.44 7.09
N MET A 129 -26.88 -0.63 7.85
CA MET A 129 -28.14 -1.00 8.52
C MET A 129 -27.86 -1.28 10.00
N GLY A 130 -28.55 -0.59 10.88
CA GLY A 130 -28.42 -0.80 12.34
C GLY A 130 -26.98 -0.60 12.87
N GLY A 131 -26.20 0.29 12.25
CA GLY A 131 -24.78 0.51 12.62
C GLY A 131 -23.80 -0.49 11.99
N VAL A 132 -24.28 -1.49 11.27
CA VAL A 132 -23.44 -2.44 10.55
C VAL A 132 -23.36 -2.02 9.08
N LYS A 133 -22.15 -1.78 8.58
CA LYS A 133 -21.88 -1.60 7.16
C LYS A 133 -21.74 -2.96 6.50
N ILE A 134 -22.52 -3.16 5.45
CA ILE A 134 -22.48 -4.34 4.59
C ILE A 134 -21.88 -3.89 3.25
N THR A 135 -20.85 -4.58 2.78
CA THR A 135 -20.26 -4.33 1.47
C THR A 135 -20.23 -5.64 0.70
N TYR A 136 -20.65 -5.59 -0.54
CA TYR A 136 -20.52 -6.66 -1.53
C TYR A 136 -19.58 -6.17 -2.61
N ASP A 137 -18.54 -6.95 -2.91
CA ASP A 137 -17.60 -6.70 -3.98
C ASP A 137 -17.60 -7.89 -4.93
N ALA A 138 -17.67 -7.62 -6.23
CA ALA A 138 -17.48 -8.60 -7.28
C ALA A 138 -16.34 -8.15 -8.19
N THR A 139 -15.45 -9.07 -8.54
CA THR A 139 -14.30 -8.83 -9.43
C THR A 139 -14.33 -9.84 -10.56
N ASP A 140 -14.11 -9.38 -11.78
CA ASP A 140 -13.98 -10.26 -12.94
C ASP A 140 -12.67 -11.07 -12.81
N GLU A 141 -12.81 -12.37 -12.72
CA GLU A 141 -11.67 -13.30 -12.82
C GLU A 141 -11.51 -13.79 -14.26
N SER A 142 -10.28 -14.06 -14.64
CA SER A 142 -9.97 -14.70 -15.92
C SER A 142 -10.78 -16.01 -16.08
N ALA A 143 -11.65 -16.07 -17.09
CA ALA A 143 -12.57 -17.14 -17.45
C ALA A 143 -14.06 -16.86 -17.20
N GLY A 144 -14.46 -15.59 -17.00
CA GLY A 144 -15.87 -15.19 -16.89
C GLY A 144 -16.55 -15.65 -15.60
N LYS A 145 -15.78 -15.88 -14.55
CA LYS A 145 -16.25 -16.04 -13.18
C LYS A 145 -16.06 -14.74 -12.42
N LEU A 146 -17.03 -14.37 -11.58
CA LEU A 146 -16.89 -13.29 -10.62
C LEU A 146 -16.40 -13.88 -9.30
N ALA A 147 -15.30 -13.36 -8.77
CA ALA A 147 -14.94 -13.57 -7.37
C ALA A 147 -15.78 -12.64 -6.51
N ASP A 148 -16.61 -13.21 -5.70
CA ASP A 148 -17.52 -12.45 -4.84
C ASP A 148 -17.00 -12.39 -3.41
N THR A 149 -17.08 -11.22 -2.80
CA THR A 149 -16.78 -11.06 -1.38
C THR A 149 -17.89 -10.30 -0.67
N VAL A 150 -18.18 -10.71 0.56
CA VAL A 150 -19.09 -10.00 1.45
C VAL A 150 -18.32 -9.56 2.68
N LYS A 151 -18.33 -8.26 2.96
CA LYS A 151 -17.74 -7.68 4.17
C LYS A 151 -18.80 -7.10 5.06
N LEU A 152 -18.77 -7.47 6.33
CA LEU A 152 -19.54 -6.88 7.42
C LEU A 152 -18.58 -6.10 8.32
N SER A 153 -18.92 -4.87 8.67
CA SER A 153 -18.12 -4.10 9.63
C SER A 153 -18.98 -3.21 10.50
N GLY A 154 -18.56 -3.04 11.74
CA GLY A 154 -19.30 -2.22 12.71
C GLY A 154 -18.48 -2.00 13.97
N GLU A 155 -19.04 -1.25 14.90
CA GLU A 155 -18.42 -0.96 16.19
C GLU A 155 -19.38 -1.33 17.31
N VAL A 156 -18.85 -2.00 18.33
CA VAL A 156 -19.58 -2.36 19.55
C VAL A 156 -18.76 -1.92 20.76
N SER A 157 -19.27 -0.97 21.52
CA SER A 157 -18.65 -0.49 22.77
C SER A 157 -17.17 -0.06 22.59
N GLY A 158 -16.86 0.65 21.52
CA GLY A 158 -15.50 1.11 21.22
C GLY A 158 -14.57 0.05 20.63
N VAL A 159 -15.11 -1.13 20.32
CA VAL A 159 -14.39 -2.18 19.60
C VAL A 159 -14.90 -2.24 18.16
N ALA A 160 -14.04 -1.90 17.20
CA ALA A 160 -14.35 -2.07 15.79
C ALA A 160 -14.08 -3.52 15.37
N VAL A 161 -15.03 -4.10 14.65
CA VAL A 161 -14.95 -5.48 14.15
C VAL A 161 -15.27 -5.50 12.66
N SER A 162 -14.51 -6.27 11.89
CA SER A 162 -14.91 -6.60 10.54
C SER A 162 -14.69 -8.08 10.22
N TYR A 163 -15.59 -8.60 9.41
CA TYR A 163 -15.54 -9.94 8.84
C TYR A 163 -15.70 -9.82 7.33
N LYS A 164 -14.86 -10.48 6.57
CA LYS A 164 -14.94 -10.54 5.11
C LYS A 164 -14.87 -11.99 4.67
N SER A 165 -15.91 -12.48 4.01
CA SER A 165 -15.89 -13.77 3.32
C SER A 165 -15.21 -13.61 1.97
N VAL A 166 -14.33 -14.51 1.62
CA VAL A 166 -13.67 -14.62 0.31
C VAL A 166 -13.82 -16.07 -0.20
N ASP A 167 -13.62 -16.30 -1.50
CA ASP A 167 -13.85 -17.61 -2.11
C ASP A 167 -13.14 -18.78 -1.41
N ASN A 168 -11.96 -18.53 -0.85
CA ASN A 168 -11.11 -19.55 -0.25
C ASN A 168 -10.86 -19.27 1.25
N GLY A 169 -11.86 -18.74 1.99
CA GLY A 169 -11.71 -18.49 3.41
C GLY A 169 -12.31 -17.17 3.89
N GLU A 170 -11.67 -16.57 4.86
CA GLU A 170 -12.19 -15.36 5.52
C GLU A 170 -11.07 -14.44 6.02
N ASP A 171 -11.36 -13.14 6.08
CA ASP A 171 -10.54 -12.14 6.75
C ASP A 171 -11.29 -11.59 7.98
N ILE A 172 -10.63 -11.57 9.12
CA ILE A 172 -11.19 -11.06 10.39
C ILE A 172 -10.31 -9.91 10.89
N SER A 173 -10.93 -8.82 11.33
CA SER A 173 -10.22 -7.73 11.97
C SER A 173 -10.95 -7.25 13.21
N VAL A 174 -10.17 -6.99 14.26
CA VAL A 174 -10.67 -6.42 15.52
C VAL A 174 -9.70 -5.31 15.93
N SER A 175 -10.24 -4.14 16.29
CA SER A 175 -9.41 -3.05 16.81
C SER A 175 -10.11 -2.24 17.88
N THR A 176 -9.32 -1.70 18.81
CA THR A 176 -9.80 -0.82 19.88
C THR A 176 -8.69 0.10 20.36
N THR A 177 -9.04 1.09 21.18
CA THR A 177 -8.07 1.96 21.87
C THR A 177 -8.26 1.85 23.37
N VAL A 178 -7.20 1.50 24.08
CA VAL A 178 -7.18 1.35 25.53
C VAL A 178 -6.09 2.24 26.12
N GLY A 179 -6.45 3.19 26.96
CA GLY A 179 -5.49 4.07 27.63
C GLY A 179 -4.62 4.90 26.67
N GLY A 180 -5.13 5.23 25.49
CA GLY A 180 -4.37 5.96 24.45
C GLY A 180 -3.51 5.06 23.57
N VAL A 181 -3.52 3.74 23.78
CA VAL A 181 -2.84 2.77 22.92
C VAL A 181 -3.90 2.15 22.00
N ALA A 182 -3.72 2.29 20.69
CA ALA A 182 -4.49 1.58 19.70
C ALA A 182 -3.93 0.16 19.56
N VAL A 183 -4.81 -0.83 19.63
CA VAL A 183 -4.48 -2.25 19.46
C VAL A 183 -5.33 -2.83 18.34
N SER A 184 -4.75 -3.60 17.45
CA SER A 184 -5.48 -4.31 16.41
C SER A 184 -5.00 -5.74 16.25
N TYR A 185 -5.93 -6.58 15.83
CA TYR A 185 -5.69 -7.94 15.36
C TYR A 185 -6.29 -8.09 13.97
N PHE A 186 -5.55 -8.66 13.06
CA PHE A 186 -6.03 -9.00 11.72
C PHE A 186 -5.59 -10.43 11.38
N ALA A 187 -6.50 -11.23 10.86
CA ALA A 187 -6.24 -12.59 10.41
C ALA A 187 -6.81 -12.84 9.03
N MET A 188 -6.12 -13.64 8.27
CA MET A 188 -6.52 -14.20 6.98
C MET A 188 -6.52 -15.72 7.13
N ASN A 189 -7.69 -16.31 7.35
CA ASN A 189 -7.88 -17.76 7.44
C ASN A 189 -8.21 -18.27 6.04
N ARG A 190 -7.59 -19.36 5.64
CA ARG A 190 -7.75 -19.91 4.29
C ARG A 190 -8.12 -21.41 4.36
N ASP A 191 -8.93 -21.86 3.40
CA ASP A 191 -9.39 -23.26 3.31
C ASP A 191 -8.24 -24.20 2.97
N ALA A 192 -7.20 -23.70 2.30
CA ALA A 192 -6.00 -24.48 2.01
C ALA A 192 -5.19 -24.71 3.28
N ALA A 193 -4.71 -25.94 3.49
CA ALA A 193 -3.92 -26.29 4.65
C ALA A 193 -2.62 -25.48 4.71
N ASN A 194 -2.29 -24.99 5.92
CA ASN A 194 -1.06 -24.25 6.21
C ASN A 194 -0.90 -22.94 5.42
N THR A 195 -2.00 -22.22 5.18
CA THR A 195 -1.98 -20.94 4.45
C THR A 195 -2.56 -19.77 5.27
N ASP A 196 -2.81 -19.99 6.54
CA ASP A 196 -3.28 -18.95 7.46
C ASP A 196 -2.17 -17.95 7.81
N LYS A 197 -2.55 -16.73 8.06
CA LYS A 197 -1.65 -15.70 8.57
C LYS A 197 -2.39 -14.69 9.44
N SER A 198 -1.68 -14.15 10.43
CA SER A 198 -2.25 -13.17 11.34
C SER A 198 -1.23 -12.13 11.77
N VAL A 199 -1.72 -10.99 12.25
CA VAL A 199 -0.90 -9.93 12.84
C VAL A 199 -1.61 -9.28 14.02
N VAL A 200 -0.84 -9.02 15.07
CA VAL A 200 -1.22 -8.13 16.17
C VAL A 200 -0.40 -6.86 16.06
N THR A 201 -1.04 -5.70 16.18
CA THR A 201 -0.33 -4.42 16.26
C THR A 201 -0.75 -3.65 17.50
N ALA A 202 0.18 -2.88 18.06
CA ALA A 202 -0.11 -1.89 19.08
C ALA A 202 0.63 -0.60 18.76
N SER A 203 -0.04 0.55 18.93
CA SER A 203 0.59 1.86 18.68
C SER A 203 0.08 2.93 19.64
N GLY A 204 0.95 3.86 19.99
CA GLY A 204 0.61 4.99 20.87
C GLY A 204 1.68 6.07 20.83
N THR A 205 1.41 7.19 21.50
CA THR A 205 2.39 8.29 21.62
C THR A 205 2.73 8.50 23.09
N PHE A 206 4.02 8.46 23.40
CA PHE A 206 4.55 8.57 24.75
C PHE A 206 5.62 9.68 24.80
N GLY A 207 5.37 10.73 25.54
CA GLY A 207 6.31 11.85 25.66
C GLY A 207 6.68 12.53 24.33
N GLY A 208 5.77 12.52 23.34
CA GLY A 208 6.01 13.09 22.01
C GLY A 208 6.66 12.11 21.02
N VAL A 209 6.97 10.90 21.46
CA VAL A 209 7.49 9.82 20.59
C VAL A 209 6.34 8.86 20.26
N GLY A 210 6.08 8.68 18.98
CA GLY A 210 5.19 7.62 18.49
C GLY A 210 5.91 6.29 18.55
N VAL A 211 5.23 5.27 19.07
CA VAL A 211 5.70 3.88 19.12
C VAL A 211 4.69 3.00 18.44
N LYS A 212 5.12 2.16 17.52
CA LYS A 212 4.31 1.12 16.89
C LYS A 212 5.05 -0.20 16.99
N VAL A 213 4.37 -1.25 17.39
CA VAL A 213 4.89 -2.61 17.41
C VAL A 213 3.95 -3.53 16.66
N ALA A 214 4.48 -4.55 16.01
CA ALA A 214 3.70 -5.59 15.39
C ALA A 214 4.37 -6.94 15.54
N GLN A 215 3.55 -7.97 15.58
CA GLN A 215 3.97 -9.36 15.41
C GLN A 215 3.03 -10.02 14.42
N ALA A 216 3.60 -10.51 13.33
CA ALA A 216 2.88 -11.28 12.33
C ALA A 216 3.38 -12.71 12.32
N THR A 217 2.48 -13.64 12.05
CA THR A 217 2.77 -15.06 11.91
C THR A 217 2.18 -15.58 10.62
N ALA A 218 2.87 -16.47 9.96
CA ALA A 218 2.39 -17.15 8.77
C ALA A 218 2.60 -18.67 8.89
N ASP A 219 1.63 -19.43 8.41
CA ASP A 219 1.76 -20.87 8.25
C ASP A 219 2.78 -21.22 7.17
N SER A 220 3.28 -22.45 7.17
CA SER A 220 4.38 -22.92 6.32
C SER A 220 4.19 -22.75 4.80
N SER A 221 2.96 -22.51 4.34
CA SER A 221 2.65 -22.23 2.93
C SER A 221 2.08 -20.81 2.72
N ALA A 222 2.03 -19.97 3.75
CA ALA A 222 1.56 -18.60 3.68
C ALA A 222 2.73 -17.63 3.59
N THR A 223 2.61 -16.61 2.74
CA THR A 223 3.61 -15.55 2.56
C THR A 223 3.05 -14.21 3.04
N ILE A 224 3.80 -13.50 3.87
CA ILE A 224 3.50 -12.10 4.20
C ILE A 224 4.12 -11.23 3.10
N SER A 225 3.32 -10.37 2.48
CA SER A 225 3.81 -9.53 1.37
C SER A 225 4.73 -8.42 1.85
N GLY A 226 5.78 -8.16 1.09
CA GLY A 226 6.81 -7.17 1.41
C GLY A 226 6.40 -5.70 1.37
N ASP A 227 5.23 -5.36 0.80
CA ASP A 227 4.73 -3.97 0.75
C ASP A 227 4.16 -3.45 2.07
N THR A 228 4.20 -4.24 3.12
CA THR A 228 3.80 -3.79 4.45
C THR A 228 4.97 -3.08 5.14
N TRP A 229 4.66 -2.18 6.10
CA TRP A 229 5.71 -1.48 6.85
C TRP A 229 6.67 -2.45 7.59
N MET A 230 6.27 -3.69 7.83
CA MET A 230 7.06 -4.76 8.44
C MET A 230 8.03 -5.44 7.47
N GLY A 231 7.74 -5.41 6.17
CA GLY A 231 8.55 -6.02 5.13
C GLY A 231 9.01 -5.03 4.07
N ASP A 232 8.86 -3.72 4.34
CA ASP A 232 9.26 -2.64 3.45
C ASP A 232 10.79 -2.46 3.47
N TYR A 233 11.47 -3.43 2.86
CA TYR A 233 12.88 -3.40 2.58
C TYR A 233 13.09 -3.03 1.10
N GLU A 234 13.61 -1.84 0.85
CA GLU A 234 14.01 -1.41 -0.48
C GLU A 234 15.46 -1.83 -0.74
N GLY A 235 15.62 -3.04 -1.27
CA GLY A 235 16.88 -3.51 -1.84
C GLY A 235 16.88 -3.34 -3.35
N SER A 236 18.03 -3.49 -3.98
CA SER A 236 18.27 -3.26 -5.43
C SER A 236 17.41 -4.10 -6.38
N THR A 237 16.66 -5.06 -5.90
CA THR A 237 15.90 -6.03 -6.73
C THR A 237 14.38 -5.96 -6.55
N GLY A 238 13.84 -4.99 -5.80
CA GLY A 238 12.39 -4.87 -5.57
C GLY A 238 11.99 -5.19 -4.13
N ALA A 239 10.68 -5.07 -3.83
CA ALA A 239 10.14 -5.37 -2.52
C ALA A 239 10.57 -6.76 -2.02
N TYR A 240 11.12 -6.81 -0.81
CA TYR A 240 11.46 -8.07 -0.17
C TYR A 240 10.16 -8.88 0.03
N SER A 241 10.08 -10.00 -0.63
CA SER A 241 8.96 -10.92 -0.46
C SER A 241 9.34 -11.91 0.62
N LEU A 242 8.72 -11.78 1.80
CA LEU A 242 8.88 -12.74 2.88
C LEU A 242 8.58 -14.15 2.37
N SER A 243 9.44 -15.11 2.69
CA SER A 243 9.22 -16.51 2.34
C SER A 243 7.99 -17.07 3.07
N ALA A 244 7.51 -18.22 2.65
CA ALA A 244 6.40 -18.88 3.33
C ALA A 244 6.84 -19.42 4.70
N GLY A 245 5.97 -19.27 5.71
CA GLY A 245 6.22 -19.81 7.06
C GLY A 245 6.98 -18.89 7.99
N GLN A 246 7.19 -17.63 7.63
CA GLN A 246 7.94 -16.69 8.45
C GLN A 246 7.11 -16.03 9.55
N ASP A 247 7.72 -15.80 10.69
CA ASP A 247 7.20 -14.93 11.75
C ASP A 247 7.97 -13.61 11.71
N VAL A 248 7.26 -12.48 11.87
CA VAL A 248 7.86 -11.15 11.81
C VAL A 248 7.56 -10.37 13.08
N THR A 249 8.60 -9.84 13.70
CA THR A 249 8.47 -8.86 14.79
C THR A 249 9.01 -7.51 14.32
N ALA A 250 8.23 -6.45 14.46
CA ALA A 250 8.61 -5.13 14.03
C ALA A 250 8.34 -4.06 15.10
N VAL A 251 9.25 -3.11 15.20
CA VAL A 251 9.14 -1.94 16.08
C VAL A 251 9.41 -0.68 15.25
N GLU A 252 8.52 0.30 15.32
CA GLU A 252 8.74 1.63 14.74
C GLU A 252 8.69 2.69 15.85
N LEU A 253 9.70 3.53 15.90
CA LEU A 253 9.73 4.77 16.68
C LEU A 253 9.60 5.95 15.72
N SER A 254 8.80 6.94 16.08
CA SER A 254 8.59 8.13 15.24
C SER A 254 8.55 9.40 16.07
N GLY A 255 8.98 10.51 15.48
CA GLY A 255 8.99 11.80 16.14
C GLY A 255 9.26 12.95 15.19
N SER A 256 9.40 14.16 15.74
CA SER A 256 9.74 15.36 14.98
C SER A 256 10.92 16.06 15.62
N ILE A 257 11.95 16.37 14.83
CA ILE A 257 13.16 17.07 15.26
C ILE A 257 13.45 18.21 14.29
N ALA A 258 13.47 19.43 14.79
CA ALA A 258 13.77 20.63 14.00
C ALA A 258 12.95 20.75 12.69
N GLY A 259 11.68 20.39 12.74
CA GLY A 259 10.78 20.45 11.59
C GLY A 259 10.89 19.27 10.61
N ASN A 260 11.74 18.29 10.91
CA ASN A 260 11.80 17.03 10.15
C ASN A 260 10.99 15.96 10.88
N SER A 261 10.31 15.10 10.13
CA SER A 261 9.80 13.83 10.64
C SER A 261 10.94 12.81 10.64
N VAL A 262 11.09 12.10 11.73
CA VAL A 262 12.13 11.06 11.88
C VAL A 262 11.45 9.77 12.28
N LYS A 263 11.82 8.66 11.63
CA LYS A 263 11.38 7.32 12.00
C LYS A 263 12.57 6.39 12.08
N PHE A 264 12.48 5.47 12.99
CA PHE A 264 13.38 4.33 13.10
C PHE A 264 12.54 3.06 13.12
N ARG A 265 12.90 2.07 12.34
CA ARG A 265 12.30 0.74 12.34
C ARG A 265 13.37 -0.30 12.62
N ASN A 266 13.02 -1.29 13.41
CA ASN A 266 13.75 -2.52 13.54
C ASN A 266 12.77 -3.65 13.22
N VAL A 267 13.15 -4.54 12.33
CA VAL A 267 12.35 -5.70 11.92
C VAL A 267 13.23 -6.94 12.04
N SER A 268 12.69 -7.96 12.66
CA SER A 268 13.28 -9.29 12.76
C SER A 268 12.33 -10.30 12.13
N ILE A 269 12.85 -11.12 11.28
CA ILE A 269 12.14 -12.14 10.49
C ILE A 269 12.74 -13.49 10.91
N ASP A 270 11.92 -14.32 11.54
CA ASP A 270 12.27 -15.70 11.92
C ASP A 270 11.75 -16.62 10.81
N ASP A 271 12.65 -17.21 10.07
CA ASP A 271 12.33 -18.21 9.06
C ASP A 271 12.53 -19.61 9.65
N LYS A 272 11.43 -20.28 9.94
CA LYS A 272 11.43 -21.64 10.54
C LYS A 272 12.15 -22.71 9.69
N ALA A 273 12.48 -22.41 8.45
CA ALA A 273 13.08 -23.35 7.49
C ALA A 273 14.52 -22.98 7.08
N THR A 274 14.93 -21.75 7.24
CA THR A 274 16.24 -21.22 6.85
C THR A 274 16.84 -20.38 7.99
N GLU A 275 17.68 -19.43 7.65
CA GLU A 275 18.34 -18.53 8.62
C GLU A 275 17.51 -17.25 8.83
N ASP A 276 17.70 -16.61 9.97
CA ASP A 276 16.96 -15.41 10.35
C ASP A 276 17.48 -14.18 9.60
N THR A 277 16.57 -13.24 9.32
CA THR A 277 16.91 -11.98 8.68
C THR A 277 16.48 -10.82 9.58
N SER A 278 17.30 -9.80 9.68
CA SER A 278 16.90 -8.57 10.37
C SER A 278 17.27 -7.32 9.56
N PHE A 279 16.53 -6.24 9.75
CA PHE A 279 16.93 -4.95 9.20
C PHE A 279 16.59 -3.79 10.13
N ASN A 280 17.44 -2.76 10.05
CA ASN A 280 17.22 -1.46 10.65
C ASN A 280 16.98 -0.43 9.55
N LYS A 281 15.90 0.35 9.67
CA LYS A 281 15.57 1.39 8.70
C LYS A 281 15.44 2.74 9.40
N PHE A 282 16.17 3.73 8.92
CA PHE A 282 16.14 5.09 9.43
C PHE A 282 15.63 6.04 8.34
N ILE A 283 14.54 6.76 8.63
CA ILE A 283 13.85 7.61 7.66
C ILE A 283 13.81 9.03 8.19
N VAL A 284 14.25 9.99 7.39
CA VAL A 284 14.13 11.43 7.66
C VAL A 284 13.35 12.07 6.53
N THR A 285 12.20 12.62 6.84
CA THR A 285 11.37 13.36 5.88
C THR A 285 11.35 14.83 6.22
N ARG A 286 11.66 15.69 5.26
CA ARG A 286 11.65 17.15 5.39
C ARG A 286 10.67 17.77 4.41
N PRO A 287 9.61 18.44 4.89
CA PRO A 287 8.80 19.27 4.03
C PRO A 287 9.60 20.50 3.58
N LEU A 288 9.60 20.75 2.29
CA LEU A 288 10.20 21.93 1.66
C LEU A 288 9.10 22.91 1.24
N ALA A 289 9.47 24.01 0.57
CA ALA A 289 8.49 24.97 0.06
C ALA A 289 7.67 24.39 -1.12
N ASN A 290 6.48 24.95 -1.36
CA ASN A 290 5.65 24.68 -2.54
C ASN A 290 5.21 23.21 -2.73
N GLY A 291 4.89 22.52 -1.64
CA GLY A 291 4.41 21.12 -1.72
C GLY A 291 5.49 20.11 -2.06
N THR A 292 6.75 20.51 -2.00
CA THR A 292 7.89 19.62 -2.19
C THR A 292 8.26 18.94 -0.87
N THR A 293 8.67 17.69 -0.95
CA THR A 293 9.18 16.91 0.19
C THR A 293 10.51 16.28 -0.20
N PHE A 294 11.46 16.31 0.70
CA PHE A 294 12.69 15.54 0.62
C PHE A 294 12.65 14.42 1.65
N GLU A 295 12.99 13.22 1.26
CA GLU A 295 13.14 12.08 2.14
C GLU A 295 14.50 11.43 1.94
N ALA A 296 15.12 11.03 3.03
CA ALA A 296 16.32 10.22 3.05
C ALA A 296 16.05 8.98 3.91
N THR A 297 16.27 7.83 3.34
CA THR A 297 16.11 6.53 3.99
C THR A 297 17.45 5.80 3.96
N TYR A 298 17.86 5.31 5.12
CA TYR A 298 19.00 4.39 5.26
C TYR A 298 18.48 3.07 5.81
N THR A 299 18.80 1.98 5.14
CA THR A 299 18.45 0.62 5.55
C THR A 299 19.73 -0.19 5.68
N ASP A 300 19.84 -0.95 6.75
CA ASP A 300 20.92 -1.84 7.07
C ASP A 300 20.31 -3.24 7.24
N LEU A 301 20.69 -4.15 6.36
CA LEU A 301 20.21 -5.53 6.31
C LEU A 301 21.29 -6.46 6.83
N ASP A 302 20.90 -7.31 7.76
CA ASP A 302 21.69 -8.40 8.29
C ASP A 302 20.94 -9.70 8.00
N ASP A 303 21.54 -10.56 7.19
CA ASP A 303 20.94 -11.81 6.73
C ASP A 303 21.90 -12.97 7.07
N ASP A 304 21.52 -13.79 8.04
CA ASP A 304 22.27 -14.95 8.45
C ASP A 304 22.35 -16.06 7.37
N ASP A 305 21.61 -15.92 6.23
CA ASP A 305 21.66 -16.88 5.13
C ASP A 305 22.97 -16.73 4.33
N SER A 306 23.73 -17.80 4.24
CA SER A 306 24.97 -17.87 3.45
C SER A 306 24.80 -17.60 1.96
N THR A 307 23.58 -17.47 1.45
CA THR A 307 23.26 -17.21 0.04
C THR A 307 22.80 -15.78 -0.22
N THR A 308 22.45 -15.03 0.80
CA THR A 308 22.08 -13.62 0.74
C THR A 308 23.16 -12.80 1.46
N THR A 309 23.42 -11.63 0.98
CA THR A 309 24.53 -10.81 1.43
C THR A 309 24.03 -9.66 2.28
N ASP A 310 24.69 -9.43 3.40
CA ASP A 310 24.51 -8.22 4.18
C ASP A 310 24.69 -7.00 3.29
N SER A 311 23.84 -6.02 3.47
CA SER A 311 23.89 -4.82 2.62
C SER A 311 23.38 -3.59 3.32
N SER A 312 23.88 -2.44 2.91
CA SER A 312 23.30 -1.16 3.30
C SER A 312 22.74 -0.43 2.08
N THR A 313 21.59 0.21 2.26
CA THR A 313 20.92 0.96 1.21
C THR A 313 20.71 2.39 1.64
N LEU A 314 21.14 3.35 0.83
CA LEU A 314 20.77 4.76 0.94
C LEU A 314 19.81 5.12 -0.19
N ASP A 315 18.63 5.59 0.21
CA ASP A 315 17.60 6.05 -0.71
C ASP A 315 17.32 7.55 -0.47
N LEU A 316 17.33 8.34 -1.55
CA LEU A 316 17.06 9.77 -1.52
C LEU A 316 15.91 10.08 -2.46
N GLU A 317 14.80 10.58 -1.93
CA GLU A 317 13.63 10.94 -2.71
C GLU A 317 13.37 12.45 -2.66
N LEU A 318 13.08 13.03 -3.81
CA LEU A 318 12.52 14.36 -3.95
C LEU A 318 11.15 14.25 -4.63
N ALA A 319 10.10 14.59 -3.90
CA ALA A 319 8.73 14.54 -4.38
C ALA A 319 8.09 15.93 -4.39
N VAL A 320 7.25 16.21 -5.39
CA VAL A 320 6.41 17.41 -5.49
C VAL A 320 4.98 17.02 -5.74
N LYS A 321 4.03 17.68 -5.05
CA LYS A 321 2.58 17.57 -5.29
C LYS A 321 2.04 18.89 -5.81
N PHE A 322 1.16 18.86 -6.80
CA PHE A 322 0.54 20.02 -7.45
C PHE A 322 -0.93 19.78 -7.81
#